data_c28be0016e90a98d7cb04d0b85018e14
#
_entry.id   c28be0016e90a98d7cb04d0b85018e14
#
_cell.length_a   1.000
_cell.length_b   1.000
_cell.length_c   1.000
_cell.angle_alpha   90.00
_cell.angle_beta   90.00
_cell.angle_gamma   90.00
#
_symmetry.space_group_name_H-M   'P 1'
#
loop_
_entity.id
_entity.type
_entity.pdbx_description
1 polymer ?
#
loop_
_entity_poly.entity_id
_entity_poly.type
_entity_poly.pdbx_seq_one_letter_code
_entity_poly.pdbx_strand_id
1 'polypeptide(L)'
;MPSFRVETPQCSYSAVVERGVIAQAAKYIPPKTGKVFVVTTEDVWRHAGPALQKGLAGIDCEILHLPGGEDHKRLAPVEQLAEKMVQRGADRTSMVVAYGGGIVNDMAGFLAAIFMRGIPVLQIPTTLLAQVDAAIGGKTGVNLVSGKNLIGSFHQPLAVLTDPAILDTLPDREYRAGLYEIIKAGIIREPDLFRYLDVRRHAVIARRPEAVDHIIAESVRMKAEVVSSDEREGDLRRILNFGHTFGHALEAETAYKRFLHGEAVAWGMRAAIYLGEMTGHVSAEDSVEMLELIAEYGPIPPVNGIPAENLAARLVHDKKTVQGKVHFVLPVRIGEVTVVSGVEDKLVLEAIRAALV
;
A
#
# COMPACT_ATOMS: atom_id res chain seq x y z
N MET A 1 -11.36 -18.71 -8.18
CA MET A 1 -10.52 -17.51 -8.40
C MET A 1 -11.32 -16.30 -8.02
N PRO A 2 -11.08 -15.66 -6.90
CA PRO A 2 -11.68 -14.37 -6.67
C PRO A 2 -11.02 -13.33 -7.60
N SER A 3 -11.86 -12.64 -8.39
CA SER A 3 -11.47 -11.52 -9.23
C SER A 3 -12.42 -10.38 -8.92
N PHE A 4 -11.85 -9.26 -8.53
CA PHE A 4 -12.60 -8.08 -8.12
C PHE A 4 -12.45 -7.02 -9.18
N ARG A 5 -13.59 -6.53 -9.69
CA ARG A 5 -13.59 -5.48 -10.69
C ARG A 5 -13.44 -4.12 -10.03
N VAL A 6 -12.50 -3.34 -10.51
CA VAL A 6 -12.35 -1.93 -10.16
C VAL A 6 -12.90 -1.11 -11.31
N GLU A 7 -13.93 -0.33 -11.03
CA GLU A 7 -14.59 0.53 -12.01
C GLU A 7 -14.33 1.99 -11.69
N THR A 8 -13.70 2.70 -12.61
CA THR A 8 -13.46 4.14 -12.49
C THR A 8 -14.08 4.87 -13.67
N PRO A 9 -14.30 6.18 -13.60
CA PRO A 9 -14.86 6.94 -14.73
C PRO A 9 -14.06 6.83 -16.03
N GLN A 10 -12.76 6.51 -15.94
CA GLN A 10 -11.87 6.47 -17.09
C GLN A 10 -11.67 5.05 -17.65
N CYS A 11 -11.69 4.03 -16.81
CA CYS A 11 -11.48 2.64 -17.22
C CYS A 11 -11.99 1.65 -16.16
N SER A 12 -12.02 0.38 -16.55
CA SER A 12 -12.22 -0.72 -15.59
C SER A 12 -11.14 -1.77 -15.78
N TYR A 13 -10.73 -2.39 -14.66
CA TYR A 13 -9.76 -3.47 -14.66
C TYR A 13 -10.09 -4.52 -13.59
N SER A 14 -9.42 -5.67 -13.66
CA SER A 14 -9.58 -6.74 -12.68
C SER A 14 -8.40 -6.80 -11.71
N ALA A 15 -8.67 -6.86 -10.42
CA ALA A 15 -7.74 -7.29 -9.39
C ALA A 15 -7.96 -8.79 -9.14
N VAL A 16 -7.03 -9.61 -9.61
CA VAL A 16 -7.11 -11.08 -9.57
C VAL A 16 -6.29 -11.58 -8.40
N VAL A 17 -6.89 -12.40 -7.55
CA VAL A 17 -6.20 -13.03 -6.40
C VAL A 17 -6.19 -14.55 -6.62
N GLU A 18 -5.03 -15.11 -6.97
CA GLU A 18 -4.93 -16.53 -7.26
C GLU A 18 -3.49 -17.03 -7.13
N ARG A 19 -3.30 -18.14 -6.42
CA ARG A 19 -2.00 -18.81 -6.35
C ARG A 19 -1.58 -19.32 -7.72
N GLY A 20 -0.35 -18.94 -8.16
CA GLY A 20 0.20 -19.30 -9.45
C GLY A 20 -0.28 -18.43 -10.62
N VAL A 21 -1.03 -17.35 -10.39
CA VAL A 21 -1.49 -16.45 -11.45
C VAL A 21 -0.33 -15.80 -12.24
N ILE A 22 0.81 -15.57 -11.58
CA ILE A 22 2.01 -15.02 -12.22
C ILE A 22 2.46 -15.89 -13.40
N ALA A 23 2.34 -17.22 -13.30
CA ALA A 23 2.67 -18.14 -14.41
C ALA A 23 1.71 -18.03 -15.62
N GLN A 24 0.69 -17.20 -15.51
CA GLN A 24 -0.30 -16.93 -16.55
C GLN A 24 -0.29 -15.47 -17.02
N ALA A 25 0.73 -14.69 -16.66
CA ALA A 25 0.80 -13.25 -16.92
C ALA A 25 0.61 -12.88 -18.40
N ALA A 26 1.06 -13.71 -19.34
CA ALA A 26 0.86 -13.48 -20.77
C ALA A 26 -0.61 -13.35 -21.20
N LYS A 27 -1.55 -13.95 -20.47
CA LYS A 27 -3.00 -13.83 -20.76
C LYS A 27 -3.54 -12.40 -20.56
N TYR A 28 -2.83 -11.60 -19.79
CA TYR A 28 -3.21 -10.21 -19.46
C TYR A 28 -2.49 -9.17 -20.32
N ILE A 29 -1.66 -9.64 -21.26
CA ILE A 29 -0.96 -8.77 -22.22
C ILE A 29 -1.81 -8.68 -23.48
N PRO A 30 -2.22 -7.47 -23.91
CA PRO A 30 -3.02 -7.30 -25.13
C PRO A 30 -2.29 -7.85 -26.37
N PRO A 31 -2.99 -8.49 -27.31
CA PRO A 31 -2.36 -9.13 -28.50
C PRO A 31 -1.56 -8.17 -29.41
N LYS A 32 -1.86 -6.87 -29.34
CA LYS A 32 -1.18 -5.83 -30.15
C LYS A 32 -0.07 -5.12 -29.37
N THR A 33 0.30 -5.64 -28.20
CA THR A 33 1.42 -5.09 -27.43
C THR A 33 2.71 -5.32 -28.20
N GLY A 34 3.51 -4.28 -28.31
CA GLY A 34 4.86 -4.37 -28.83
C GLY A 34 5.80 -4.98 -27.78
N LYS A 35 6.89 -4.30 -27.48
CA LYS A 35 7.85 -4.78 -26.48
C LYS A 35 7.35 -4.60 -25.05
N VAL A 36 7.53 -5.61 -24.21
CA VAL A 36 7.19 -5.59 -22.78
C VAL A 36 8.44 -5.30 -21.95
N PHE A 37 8.34 -4.34 -21.04
CA PHE A 37 9.41 -3.99 -20.11
C PHE A 37 9.02 -4.37 -18.67
N VAL A 38 9.69 -5.38 -18.13
CA VAL A 38 9.50 -5.78 -16.73
C VAL A 38 10.38 -4.91 -15.86
N VAL A 39 9.78 -4.08 -15.03
CA VAL A 39 10.47 -3.24 -14.04
C VAL A 39 10.41 -3.94 -12.69
N THR A 40 11.58 -4.18 -12.09
CA THR A 40 11.72 -4.95 -10.84
C THR A 40 12.98 -4.50 -10.09
N THR A 41 13.27 -5.11 -8.93
CA THR A 41 14.55 -4.98 -8.23
C THR A 41 15.35 -6.27 -8.35
N GLU A 42 16.66 -6.20 -8.12
CA GLU A 42 17.56 -7.35 -8.25
C GLU A 42 17.19 -8.50 -7.29
N ASP A 43 16.82 -8.16 -6.06
CA ASP A 43 16.41 -9.12 -5.04
C ASP A 43 15.07 -9.81 -5.40
N VAL A 44 14.06 -9.05 -5.82
CA VAL A 44 12.78 -9.62 -6.28
C VAL A 44 13.02 -10.54 -7.48
N TRP A 45 13.82 -10.11 -8.45
CA TRP A 45 14.11 -10.91 -9.63
C TRP A 45 14.81 -12.22 -9.30
N ARG A 46 15.76 -12.18 -8.37
CA ARG A 46 16.49 -13.37 -7.92
C ARG A 46 15.60 -14.41 -7.28
N HIS A 47 14.63 -13.98 -6.45
CA HIS A 47 13.78 -14.89 -5.71
C HIS A 47 12.52 -15.33 -6.47
N ALA A 48 11.96 -14.47 -7.29
CA ALA A 48 10.64 -14.65 -7.90
C ALA A 48 10.63 -14.53 -9.43
N GLY A 49 11.75 -14.13 -10.06
CA GLY A 49 11.88 -13.98 -11.51
C GLY A 49 11.51 -15.23 -12.33
N PRO A 50 11.91 -16.45 -11.92
CA PRO A 50 11.57 -17.66 -12.68
C PRO A 50 10.07 -17.89 -12.88
N ALA A 51 9.23 -17.53 -11.91
CA ALA A 51 7.77 -17.65 -12.03
C ALA A 51 7.23 -16.73 -13.13
N LEU A 52 7.69 -15.47 -13.16
CA LEU A 52 7.28 -14.51 -14.17
C LEU A 52 7.86 -14.84 -15.55
N GLN A 53 9.11 -15.30 -15.63
CA GLN A 53 9.70 -15.76 -16.90
C GLN A 53 8.86 -16.86 -17.56
N LYS A 54 8.40 -17.83 -16.76
CA LYS A 54 7.48 -18.86 -17.23
C LYS A 54 6.15 -18.26 -17.70
N GLY A 55 5.63 -17.28 -16.95
CA GLY A 55 4.36 -16.60 -17.26
C GLY A 55 4.41 -15.71 -18.48
N LEU A 56 5.59 -15.26 -18.90
CA LEU A 56 5.83 -14.44 -20.08
C LEU A 56 6.49 -15.22 -21.25
N ALA A 57 6.48 -16.55 -21.20
CA ALA A 57 7.07 -17.35 -22.25
C ALA A 57 6.46 -17.01 -23.63
N GLY A 58 7.31 -16.73 -24.62
CA GLY A 58 6.90 -16.31 -25.96
C GLY A 58 6.57 -14.83 -26.14
N ILE A 59 6.68 -14.02 -25.08
CA ILE A 59 6.55 -12.56 -25.14
C ILE A 59 7.94 -11.94 -25.29
N ASP A 60 8.09 -10.99 -26.22
CA ASP A 60 9.31 -10.17 -26.32
C ASP A 60 9.41 -9.23 -25.12
N CYS A 61 10.21 -9.57 -24.13
CA CYS A 61 10.34 -8.82 -22.90
C CYS A 61 11.78 -8.52 -22.51
N GLU A 62 11.98 -7.36 -21.91
CA GLU A 62 13.24 -6.87 -21.36
C GLU A 62 13.11 -6.63 -19.87
N ILE A 63 14.11 -7.02 -19.09
CA ILE A 63 14.14 -6.81 -17.66
C ILE A 63 14.90 -5.53 -17.34
N LEU A 64 14.28 -4.64 -16.59
CA LEU A 64 14.86 -3.37 -16.13
C LEU A 64 14.88 -3.34 -14.59
N HIS A 65 16.07 -3.18 -14.03
CA HIS A 65 16.23 -3.12 -12.58
C HIS A 65 16.20 -1.69 -12.05
N LEU A 66 15.34 -1.48 -11.05
CA LEU A 66 15.35 -0.32 -10.16
C LEU A 66 16.28 -0.58 -8.98
N PRO A 67 16.94 0.45 -8.46
CA PRO A 67 17.56 0.35 -7.15
C PRO A 67 16.44 0.22 -6.10
N GLY A 68 16.58 -0.73 -5.17
CA GLY A 68 15.66 -0.90 -4.05
C GLY A 68 15.78 0.23 -3.02
N GLY A 69 14.77 0.34 -2.15
CA GLY A 69 14.79 1.27 -1.01
C GLY A 69 14.10 2.61 -1.28
N GLU A 70 13.51 3.15 -0.22
CA GLU A 70 12.70 4.38 -0.26
C GLU A 70 13.54 5.63 -0.68
N ASP A 71 14.83 5.64 -0.36
CA ASP A 71 15.76 6.72 -0.75
C ASP A 71 15.89 6.85 -2.27
N HIS A 72 15.66 5.77 -3.02
CA HIS A 72 15.74 5.72 -4.47
C HIS A 72 14.39 5.93 -5.16
N LYS A 73 13.30 6.07 -4.42
CA LYS A 73 11.98 6.39 -4.98
C LYS A 73 11.93 7.84 -5.44
N ARG A 74 12.68 8.15 -6.50
CA ARG A 74 12.96 9.50 -7.03
C ARG A 74 12.71 9.58 -8.53
N LEU A 75 12.67 10.81 -9.06
CA LEU A 75 12.46 11.06 -10.49
C LEU A 75 13.62 10.57 -11.35
N ALA A 76 14.87 10.76 -10.92
CA ALA A 76 16.06 10.39 -11.70
C ALA A 76 16.12 8.90 -12.08
N PRO A 77 15.85 7.91 -11.19
CA PRO A 77 15.73 6.51 -11.61
C PRO A 77 14.63 6.25 -12.63
N VAL A 78 13.50 6.98 -12.58
CA VAL A 78 12.43 6.85 -13.59
C VAL A 78 12.91 7.34 -14.96
N GLU A 79 13.61 8.48 -15.00
CA GLU A 79 14.23 9.00 -16.23
C GLU A 79 15.24 8.01 -16.83
N GLN A 80 16.12 7.44 -15.99
CA GLN A 80 17.07 6.43 -16.42
C GLN A 80 16.42 5.17 -17.01
N LEU A 81 15.28 4.74 -16.44
CA LEU A 81 14.52 3.63 -17.00
C LEU A 81 13.91 4.00 -18.36
N ALA A 82 13.35 5.21 -18.49
CA ALA A 82 12.79 5.70 -19.74
C ALA A 82 13.85 5.73 -20.86
N GLU A 83 15.05 6.22 -20.57
CA GLU A 83 16.19 6.20 -21.50
C GLU A 83 16.58 4.77 -21.92
N LYS A 84 16.64 3.83 -20.98
CA LYS A 84 16.88 2.41 -21.28
C LYS A 84 15.80 1.81 -22.16
N MET A 85 14.54 2.16 -21.92
CA MET A 85 13.43 1.71 -22.76
C MET A 85 13.59 2.19 -24.20
N VAL A 86 13.90 3.48 -24.41
CA VAL A 86 14.15 4.04 -25.74
C VAL A 86 15.31 3.34 -26.45
N GLN A 87 16.45 3.17 -25.76
CA GLN A 87 17.63 2.48 -26.30
C GLN A 87 17.35 1.03 -26.71
N ARG A 88 16.35 0.40 -26.09
CA ARG A 88 15.92 -0.97 -26.36
C ARG A 88 14.71 -1.07 -27.28
N GLY A 89 14.37 0.03 -27.97
CA GLY A 89 13.35 0.07 -29.00
C GLY A 89 11.91 0.19 -28.50
N ALA A 90 11.70 0.79 -27.31
CA ALA A 90 10.36 1.09 -26.84
C ALA A 90 9.65 2.11 -27.75
N ASP A 91 8.37 1.88 -27.97
CA ASP A 91 7.48 2.76 -28.71
C ASP A 91 6.12 2.92 -27.99
N ARG A 92 5.13 3.53 -28.62
CA ARG A 92 3.79 3.76 -28.03
C ARG A 92 2.96 2.47 -27.88
N THR A 93 3.37 1.36 -28.47
CA THR A 93 2.73 0.05 -28.34
C THR A 93 3.36 -0.77 -27.22
N SER A 94 4.45 -0.31 -26.64
CA SER A 94 5.15 -0.96 -25.54
C SER A 94 4.31 -0.95 -24.26
N MET A 95 4.65 -1.84 -23.33
CA MET A 95 3.94 -2.02 -22.08
C MET A 95 4.93 -2.20 -20.92
N VAL A 96 4.57 -1.72 -19.73
CA VAL A 96 5.31 -1.97 -18.49
C VAL A 96 4.64 -3.09 -17.69
N VAL A 97 5.44 -4.00 -17.15
CA VAL A 97 5.06 -4.94 -16.10
C VAL A 97 5.77 -4.51 -14.82
N ALA A 98 5.04 -4.00 -13.84
CA ALA A 98 5.56 -3.63 -12.54
C ALA A 98 5.61 -4.87 -11.63
N TYR A 99 6.77 -5.44 -11.43
CA TYR A 99 6.97 -6.70 -10.70
C TYR A 99 7.78 -6.45 -9.43
N GLY A 100 7.13 -6.20 -8.30
CA GLY A 100 7.82 -5.88 -7.06
C GLY A 100 6.91 -5.42 -5.93
N GLY A 101 7.53 -4.91 -4.87
CA GLY A 101 6.81 -4.26 -3.77
C GLY A 101 6.25 -2.88 -4.14
N GLY A 102 5.65 -2.19 -3.18
CA GLY A 102 4.96 -0.91 -3.40
C GLY A 102 5.82 0.16 -4.09
N ILE A 103 7.11 0.25 -3.77
CA ILE A 103 8.05 1.18 -4.43
C ILE A 103 8.14 0.90 -5.94
N VAL A 104 8.25 -0.37 -6.32
CA VAL A 104 8.30 -0.77 -7.74
C VAL A 104 6.96 -0.48 -8.42
N ASN A 105 5.84 -0.83 -7.77
CA ASN A 105 4.51 -0.57 -8.32
C ASN A 105 4.27 0.92 -8.57
N ASP A 106 4.66 1.78 -7.62
CA ASP A 106 4.52 3.23 -7.75
C ASP A 106 5.42 3.80 -8.84
N MET A 107 6.72 3.45 -8.85
CA MET A 107 7.68 4.00 -9.80
C MET A 107 7.46 3.49 -11.22
N ALA A 108 7.21 2.19 -11.40
CA ALA A 108 6.94 1.60 -12.70
C ALA A 108 5.59 2.05 -13.26
N GLY A 109 4.57 2.18 -12.40
CA GLY A 109 3.30 2.78 -12.77
C GLY A 109 3.45 4.25 -13.21
N PHE A 110 4.28 5.03 -12.49
CA PHE A 110 4.57 6.42 -12.87
C PHE A 110 5.37 6.51 -14.17
N LEU A 111 6.36 5.64 -14.37
CA LEU A 111 7.08 5.52 -15.65
C LEU A 111 6.08 5.27 -16.79
N ALA A 112 5.18 4.31 -16.64
CA ALA A 112 4.17 4.01 -17.64
C ALA A 112 3.24 5.20 -17.91
N ALA A 113 2.85 5.94 -16.85
CA ALA A 113 1.97 7.11 -16.95
C ALA A 113 2.57 8.25 -17.78
N ILE A 114 3.91 8.45 -17.69
CA ILE A 114 4.57 9.60 -18.33
C ILE A 114 5.29 9.24 -19.64
N PHE A 115 5.73 7.98 -19.80
CA PHE A 115 6.44 7.53 -21.00
C PHE A 115 5.53 7.69 -22.22
N MET A 116 6.00 8.44 -23.24
CA MET A 116 5.24 8.76 -24.46
C MET A 116 3.81 9.30 -24.24
N ARG A 117 3.56 9.91 -23.09
CA ARG A 117 2.26 10.44 -22.57
C ARG A 117 1.28 9.35 -22.13
N GLY A 118 1.79 8.18 -21.80
CA GLY A 118 1.04 7.05 -21.25
C GLY A 118 1.13 5.81 -22.10
N ILE A 119 1.60 4.72 -21.51
CA ILE A 119 1.59 3.35 -22.05
C ILE A 119 0.94 2.42 -21.01
N PRO A 120 0.43 1.25 -21.43
CA PRO A 120 -0.20 0.32 -20.50
C PRO A 120 0.76 -0.18 -19.41
N VAL A 121 0.19 -0.49 -18.23
CA VAL A 121 0.90 -1.13 -17.13
C VAL A 121 0.12 -2.33 -16.60
N LEU A 122 0.83 -3.42 -16.28
CA LEU A 122 0.34 -4.57 -15.53
C LEU A 122 1.02 -4.55 -14.16
N GLN A 123 0.23 -4.56 -13.08
CA GLN A 123 0.75 -4.58 -11.72
C GLN A 123 0.82 -6.01 -11.20
N ILE A 124 2.00 -6.44 -10.73
CA ILE A 124 2.24 -7.75 -10.11
C ILE A 124 2.96 -7.53 -8.77
N PRO A 125 2.19 -7.28 -7.70
CA PRO A 125 2.75 -6.98 -6.38
C PRO A 125 3.37 -8.22 -5.73
N THR A 126 4.58 -8.06 -5.14
CA THR A 126 5.34 -9.16 -4.54
C THR A 126 5.47 -9.07 -3.02
N THR A 127 5.01 -7.99 -2.39
CA THR A 127 4.92 -7.87 -0.93
C THR A 127 3.47 -7.88 -0.50
N LEU A 128 3.17 -8.31 0.73
CA LEU A 128 1.80 -8.34 1.23
C LEU A 128 1.16 -6.94 1.21
N LEU A 129 1.90 -5.93 1.68
CA LEU A 129 1.45 -4.54 1.64
C LEU A 129 1.07 -4.09 0.21
N ALA A 130 1.89 -4.44 -0.78
CA ALA A 130 1.57 -4.08 -2.16
C ALA A 130 0.36 -4.85 -2.72
N GLN A 131 0.20 -6.11 -2.33
CA GLN A 131 -0.92 -6.96 -2.74
C GLN A 131 -2.28 -6.43 -2.24
N VAL A 132 -2.32 -5.96 -1.00
CA VAL A 132 -3.59 -5.53 -0.38
C VAL A 132 -3.82 -4.02 -0.47
N ASP A 133 -2.77 -3.24 -0.80
CA ASP A 133 -2.85 -1.79 -0.82
C ASP A 133 -2.22 -1.15 -2.06
N ALA A 134 -0.91 -1.05 -2.18
CA ALA A 134 -0.24 -0.13 -3.09
C ALA A 134 -0.55 -0.36 -4.58
N ALA A 135 -0.71 -1.61 -5.04
CA ALA A 135 -0.93 -1.92 -6.46
C ALA A 135 -2.34 -1.58 -6.97
N ILE A 136 -3.31 -1.27 -6.08
CA ILE A 136 -4.71 -1.07 -6.42
C ILE A 136 -5.08 0.41 -6.32
N GLY A 137 -5.76 0.94 -7.34
CA GLY A 137 -6.30 2.31 -7.34
C GLY A 137 -5.46 3.34 -8.06
N GLY A 138 -4.47 2.91 -8.84
CA GLY A 138 -3.78 3.71 -9.85
C GLY A 138 -2.94 4.87 -9.31
N LYS A 139 -2.74 4.99 -8.00
CA LYS A 139 -1.82 5.98 -7.44
C LYS A 139 -0.40 5.58 -7.79
N THR A 140 0.31 6.40 -8.54
CA THR A 140 1.70 6.20 -8.94
C THR A 140 2.51 7.43 -8.64
N GLY A 141 3.80 7.29 -8.35
CA GLY A 141 4.59 8.48 -8.08
C GLY A 141 5.95 8.23 -7.46
N VAL A 142 6.61 9.35 -7.20
CA VAL A 142 7.96 9.42 -6.63
C VAL A 142 8.03 10.48 -5.53
N ASN A 143 9.07 10.39 -4.71
CA ASN A 143 9.32 11.30 -3.60
C ASN A 143 10.10 12.54 -4.03
N LEU A 144 9.86 13.64 -3.32
CA LEU A 144 10.76 14.79 -3.29
C LEU A 144 11.56 14.83 -1.98
N VAL A 145 12.56 15.70 -1.90
CA VAL A 145 13.29 15.95 -0.65
C VAL A 145 12.34 16.45 0.44
N SER A 146 11.33 17.22 0.05
CA SER A 146 10.33 17.81 0.93
C SER A 146 9.23 16.86 1.41
N GLY A 147 9.11 15.64 0.83
CA GLY A 147 8.10 14.66 1.26
C GLY A 147 7.85 13.53 0.28
N LYS A 148 7.15 12.49 0.78
CA LYS A 148 6.77 11.30 0.01
C LYS A 148 5.66 11.59 -1.01
N ASN A 149 5.71 10.91 -2.15
CA ASN A 149 4.65 10.82 -3.17
C ASN A 149 4.10 12.20 -3.64
N LEU A 150 4.97 13.23 -3.69
CA LEU A 150 4.58 14.61 -4.09
C LEU A 150 4.48 14.79 -5.59
N ILE A 151 5.17 13.97 -6.37
CA ILE A 151 5.06 13.93 -7.83
C ILE A 151 4.47 12.59 -8.21
N GLY A 152 3.36 12.59 -8.94
CA GLY A 152 2.70 11.37 -9.34
C GLY A 152 1.55 11.59 -10.31
N SER A 153 0.91 10.50 -10.67
CA SER A 153 -0.24 10.46 -11.56
C SER A 153 -1.22 9.39 -11.10
N PHE A 154 -2.49 9.57 -11.41
CA PHE A 154 -3.45 8.48 -11.40
C PHE A 154 -3.36 7.75 -12.75
N HIS A 155 -2.82 6.55 -12.75
CA HIS A 155 -2.66 5.72 -13.94
C HIS A 155 -3.12 4.29 -13.63
N GLN A 156 -4.34 3.97 -14.07
CA GLN A 156 -4.96 2.68 -13.77
C GLN A 156 -4.30 1.56 -14.57
N PRO A 157 -4.02 0.39 -13.96
CA PRO A 157 -3.41 -0.73 -14.64
C PRO A 157 -4.41 -1.47 -15.55
N LEU A 158 -3.90 -2.27 -16.48
CA LEU A 158 -4.73 -3.23 -17.23
C LEU A 158 -5.31 -4.33 -16.34
N ALA A 159 -4.53 -4.77 -15.36
CA ALA A 159 -4.92 -5.69 -14.31
C ALA A 159 -3.94 -5.60 -13.14
N VAL A 160 -4.37 -6.11 -11.98
CA VAL A 160 -3.49 -6.40 -10.84
C VAL A 160 -3.49 -7.90 -10.63
N LEU A 161 -2.31 -8.55 -10.70
CA LEU A 161 -2.16 -9.98 -10.50
C LEU A 161 -1.54 -10.25 -9.14
N THR A 162 -2.37 -10.58 -8.18
CA THR A 162 -1.98 -10.89 -6.81
C THR A 162 -1.82 -12.38 -6.63
N ASP A 163 -0.58 -12.83 -6.47
CA ASP A 163 -0.24 -14.23 -6.23
C ASP A 163 0.20 -14.42 -4.77
N PRO A 164 -0.64 -14.99 -3.90
CA PRO A 164 -0.28 -15.20 -2.50
C PRO A 164 0.93 -16.14 -2.32
N ALA A 165 1.23 -17.03 -3.29
CA ALA A 165 2.34 -17.95 -3.18
C ALA A 165 3.71 -17.24 -3.16
N ILE A 166 3.82 -16.04 -3.75
CA ILE A 166 5.08 -15.30 -3.77
C ILE A 166 5.51 -14.84 -2.37
N LEU A 167 4.56 -14.74 -1.43
CA LEU A 167 4.82 -14.32 -0.05
C LEU A 167 5.60 -15.37 0.75
N ASP A 168 5.74 -16.59 0.26
CA ASP A 168 6.53 -17.63 0.92
C ASP A 168 8.02 -17.25 1.04
N THR A 169 8.49 -16.37 0.14
CA THR A 169 9.87 -15.85 0.12
C THR A 169 10.01 -14.49 0.81
N LEU A 170 8.90 -13.87 1.21
CA LEU A 170 8.91 -12.55 1.82
C LEU A 170 9.46 -12.62 3.27
N PRO A 171 10.43 -11.77 3.66
CA PRO A 171 10.92 -11.68 5.03
C PRO A 171 9.77 -11.48 6.04
N ASP A 172 9.90 -12.08 7.24
CA ASP A 172 8.82 -12.05 8.24
C ASP A 172 8.42 -10.62 8.67
N ARG A 173 9.40 -9.73 8.81
CA ARG A 173 9.16 -8.32 9.15
C ARG A 173 8.30 -7.62 8.09
N GLU A 174 8.60 -7.85 6.80
CA GLU A 174 7.84 -7.28 5.68
C GLU A 174 6.42 -7.87 5.61
N TYR A 175 6.28 -9.18 5.86
CA TYR A 175 4.98 -9.83 5.92
C TYR A 175 4.13 -9.24 7.04
N ARG A 176 4.66 -9.13 8.28
CA ARG A 176 3.98 -8.54 9.42
C ARG A 176 3.61 -7.07 9.17
N ALA A 177 4.50 -6.30 8.57
CA ALA A 177 4.20 -4.92 8.19
C ALA A 177 2.98 -4.84 7.25
N GLY A 178 2.85 -5.76 6.29
CA GLY A 178 1.68 -5.83 5.42
C GLY A 178 0.39 -6.21 6.14
N LEU A 179 0.46 -7.03 7.21
CA LEU A 179 -0.71 -7.42 7.99
C LEU A 179 -1.40 -6.22 8.66
N TYR A 180 -0.68 -5.16 8.99
CA TYR A 180 -1.29 -3.97 9.58
C TYR A 180 -2.23 -3.23 8.62
N GLU A 181 -1.99 -3.30 7.31
CA GLU A 181 -2.94 -2.77 6.31
C GLU A 181 -4.23 -3.61 6.25
N ILE A 182 -4.13 -4.92 6.49
CA ILE A 182 -5.28 -5.81 6.56
C ILE A 182 -6.07 -5.56 7.86
N ILE A 183 -5.39 -5.39 8.99
CA ILE A 183 -6.02 -4.99 10.26
C ILE A 183 -6.73 -3.65 10.09
N LYS A 184 -6.10 -2.69 9.43
CA LYS A 184 -6.72 -1.41 9.08
C LYS A 184 -8.02 -1.62 8.30
N ALA A 185 -8.03 -2.48 7.28
CA ALA A 185 -9.23 -2.79 6.50
C ALA A 185 -10.36 -3.33 7.39
N GLY A 186 -10.05 -4.21 8.34
CA GLY A 186 -10.99 -4.71 9.34
C GLY A 186 -11.59 -3.59 10.20
N ILE A 187 -10.74 -2.71 10.71
CA ILE A 187 -11.17 -1.60 11.58
C ILE A 187 -12.02 -0.59 10.82
N ILE A 188 -11.67 -0.24 9.59
CA ILE A 188 -12.34 0.88 8.89
C ILE A 188 -13.64 0.48 8.20
N ARG A 189 -13.82 -0.81 7.81
CA ARG A 189 -14.97 -1.19 6.97
C ARG A 189 -15.40 -2.65 7.07
N GLU A 190 -14.50 -3.59 7.39
CA GLU A 190 -14.74 -5.02 7.27
C GLU A 190 -14.72 -5.71 8.65
N PRO A 191 -15.79 -5.61 9.47
CA PRO A 191 -15.80 -6.17 10.82
C PRO A 191 -15.69 -7.71 10.83
N ASP A 192 -16.11 -8.39 9.76
CA ASP A 192 -15.92 -9.84 9.64
C ASP A 192 -14.46 -10.20 9.41
N LEU A 193 -13.71 -9.39 8.66
CA LEU A 193 -12.26 -9.54 8.50
C LEU A 193 -11.54 -9.29 9.84
N PHE A 194 -11.97 -8.28 10.61
CA PHE A 194 -11.44 -8.03 11.95
C PHE A 194 -11.60 -9.26 12.86
N ARG A 195 -12.81 -9.81 12.93
CA ARG A 195 -13.09 -11.05 13.72
C ARG A 195 -12.31 -12.24 13.21
N TYR A 196 -12.16 -12.37 11.88
CA TYR A 196 -11.36 -13.44 11.29
C TYR A 196 -9.90 -13.36 11.73
N LEU A 197 -9.31 -12.16 11.71
CA LEU A 197 -7.93 -11.91 12.12
C LEU A 197 -7.74 -12.28 13.60
N ASP A 198 -8.66 -11.95 14.48
CA ASP A 198 -8.60 -12.31 15.89
C ASP A 198 -8.64 -13.83 16.08
N VAL A 199 -9.69 -14.50 15.59
CA VAL A 199 -9.90 -15.94 15.77
C VAL A 199 -8.83 -16.79 15.07
N ARG A 200 -8.36 -16.38 13.90
CA ARG A 200 -7.42 -17.13 13.05
C ARG A 200 -5.98 -16.65 13.11
N ARG A 201 -5.65 -15.82 14.08
CA ARG A 201 -4.34 -15.17 14.24
C ARG A 201 -3.15 -16.11 14.02
N HIS A 202 -3.13 -17.26 14.69
CA HIS A 202 -2.04 -18.21 14.57
C HIS A 202 -1.89 -18.76 13.13
N ALA A 203 -2.98 -18.99 12.43
CA ALA A 203 -2.95 -19.45 11.04
C ALA A 203 -2.42 -18.37 10.10
N VAL A 204 -2.82 -17.12 10.31
CA VAL A 204 -2.38 -15.95 9.52
C VAL A 204 -0.89 -15.71 9.74
N ILE A 205 -0.42 -15.63 11.00
CA ILE A 205 0.99 -15.44 11.34
C ILE A 205 1.85 -16.58 10.80
N ALA A 206 1.37 -17.83 10.89
CA ALA A 206 2.05 -19.01 10.36
C ALA A 206 1.95 -19.14 8.82
N ARG A 207 1.39 -18.15 8.14
CA ARG A 207 1.20 -18.09 6.67
C ARG A 207 0.47 -19.34 6.11
N ARG A 208 -0.53 -19.88 6.85
CA ARG A 208 -1.32 -20.98 6.32
C ARG A 208 -2.05 -20.55 5.05
N PRO A 209 -1.93 -21.32 3.94
CA PRO A 209 -2.41 -20.89 2.61
C PRO A 209 -3.85 -20.39 2.61
N GLU A 210 -4.78 -21.12 3.23
CA GLU A 210 -6.19 -20.76 3.25
C GLU A 210 -6.45 -19.46 4.01
N ALA A 211 -5.68 -19.20 5.10
CA ALA A 211 -5.81 -18.00 5.88
C ALA A 211 -5.25 -16.76 5.13
N VAL A 212 -4.10 -16.95 4.49
CA VAL A 212 -3.47 -15.87 3.69
C VAL A 212 -4.34 -15.51 2.48
N ASP A 213 -4.83 -16.51 1.76
CA ASP A 213 -5.68 -16.29 0.59
C ASP A 213 -6.96 -15.54 0.96
N HIS A 214 -7.59 -15.91 2.11
CA HIS A 214 -8.79 -15.26 2.59
C HIS A 214 -8.56 -13.78 2.93
N ILE A 215 -7.55 -13.47 3.76
CA ILE A 215 -7.31 -12.08 4.19
C ILE A 215 -6.89 -11.17 3.04
N ILE A 216 -6.15 -11.69 2.05
CA ILE A 216 -5.80 -10.95 0.84
C ILE A 216 -7.05 -10.70 0.01
N ALA A 217 -7.86 -11.72 -0.24
CA ALA A 217 -9.07 -11.60 -1.06
C ALA A 217 -10.05 -10.55 -0.47
N GLU A 218 -10.31 -10.60 0.84
CA GLU A 218 -11.20 -9.64 1.50
C GLU A 218 -10.64 -8.21 1.47
N SER A 219 -9.33 -8.04 1.69
CA SER A 219 -8.71 -6.71 1.61
C SER A 219 -8.74 -6.14 0.20
N VAL A 220 -8.45 -6.97 -0.82
CA VAL A 220 -8.51 -6.56 -2.23
C VAL A 220 -9.94 -6.22 -2.64
N ARG A 221 -10.95 -7.00 -2.21
CA ARG A 221 -12.36 -6.73 -2.44
C ARG A 221 -12.76 -5.36 -1.88
N MET A 222 -12.49 -5.16 -0.60
CA MET A 222 -12.79 -3.90 0.09
C MET A 222 -12.14 -2.70 -0.62
N LYS A 223 -10.86 -2.83 -0.95
CA LYS A 223 -10.15 -1.74 -1.62
C LYS A 223 -10.68 -1.49 -3.03
N ALA A 224 -11.02 -2.52 -3.79
CA ALA A 224 -11.63 -2.39 -5.11
C ALA A 224 -12.96 -1.62 -5.05
N GLU A 225 -13.81 -1.91 -4.06
CA GLU A 225 -15.07 -1.21 -3.83
C GLU A 225 -14.86 0.27 -3.47
N VAL A 226 -13.92 0.56 -2.54
CA VAL A 226 -13.61 1.94 -2.12
C VAL A 226 -13.05 2.76 -3.29
N VAL A 227 -12.12 2.20 -4.08
CA VAL A 227 -11.54 2.87 -5.25
C VAL A 227 -12.59 3.10 -6.34
N SER A 228 -13.47 2.13 -6.57
CA SER A 228 -14.55 2.26 -7.56
C SER A 228 -15.54 3.36 -7.17
N SER A 229 -15.78 3.54 -5.88
CA SER A 229 -16.67 4.59 -5.37
C SER A 229 -16.02 5.98 -5.36
N ASP A 230 -14.69 6.05 -5.18
CA ASP A 230 -13.95 7.31 -5.09
C ASP A 230 -12.51 7.15 -5.63
N GLU A 231 -12.34 7.30 -6.94
CA GLU A 231 -11.05 7.13 -7.61
C GLU A 231 -9.98 8.11 -7.08
N ARG A 232 -10.35 9.38 -6.83
CA ARG A 232 -9.41 10.48 -6.58
C ARG A 232 -9.28 10.92 -5.14
N GLU A 233 -9.84 10.15 -4.19
CA GLU A 233 -9.75 10.45 -2.75
C GLU A 233 -10.44 11.77 -2.38
N GLY A 234 -11.59 12.02 -2.99
CA GLY A 234 -12.41 13.20 -2.70
C GLY A 234 -13.13 13.11 -1.35
N ASP A 235 -13.62 11.92 -0.99
CA ASP A 235 -14.47 11.70 0.19
C ASP A 235 -14.25 10.31 0.80
N LEU A 236 -14.97 9.27 0.33
CA LEU A 236 -14.96 7.93 0.91
C LEU A 236 -13.56 7.33 1.03
N ARG A 237 -12.72 7.47 0.01
CA ARG A 237 -11.38 6.88 -0.02
C ARG A 237 -10.46 7.43 1.09
N ARG A 238 -10.82 8.54 1.74
CA ARG A 238 -10.08 9.09 2.88
C ARG A 238 -10.06 8.14 4.08
N ILE A 239 -11.03 7.24 4.22
CA ILE A 239 -11.04 6.23 5.29
C ILE A 239 -9.78 5.36 5.27
N LEU A 240 -9.19 5.11 4.08
CA LEU A 240 -7.95 4.35 3.92
C LEU A 240 -6.75 5.03 4.62
N ASN A 241 -6.88 6.31 5.00
CA ASN A 241 -5.85 7.05 5.72
C ASN A 241 -5.91 6.85 7.24
N PHE A 242 -6.73 5.95 7.77
CA PHE A 242 -6.71 5.59 9.18
C PHE A 242 -5.29 5.17 9.60
N GLY A 243 -4.78 5.76 10.68
CA GLY A 243 -3.40 5.58 11.13
C GLY A 243 -2.32 6.35 10.34
N HIS A 244 -2.58 6.72 9.09
CA HIS A 244 -1.55 7.32 8.23
C HIS A 244 -1.13 8.72 8.63
N THR A 245 -2.01 9.55 9.19
CA THR A 245 -1.66 10.89 9.62
C THR A 245 -0.55 10.86 10.67
N PHE A 246 -0.70 10.03 11.69
CA PHE A 246 0.32 9.84 12.72
C PHE A 246 1.51 9.01 12.21
N GLY A 247 1.25 7.95 11.43
CA GLY A 247 2.27 7.08 10.87
C GLY A 247 3.26 7.84 9.96
N HIS A 248 2.78 8.71 9.09
CA HIS A 248 3.65 9.55 8.24
C HIS A 248 4.48 10.54 9.05
N ALA A 249 3.95 11.09 10.14
CA ALA A 249 4.72 11.92 11.05
C ALA A 249 5.88 11.14 11.68
N LEU A 250 5.66 9.88 12.07
CA LEU A 250 6.69 8.98 12.60
C LEU A 250 7.74 8.64 11.53
N GLU A 251 7.31 8.28 10.32
CA GLU A 251 8.22 8.02 9.20
C GLU A 251 9.10 9.24 8.89
N ALA A 252 8.49 10.43 8.82
CA ALA A 252 9.21 11.67 8.53
C ALA A 252 10.21 12.04 9.65
N GLU A 253 9.83 11.89 10.92
CA GLU A 253 10.70 12.19 12.06
C GLU A 253 11.90 11.23 12.12
N THR A 254 11.73 10.00 11.64
CA THR A 254 12.80 8.98 11.57
C THR A 254 13.50 8.92 10.22
N ALA A 255 13.33 9.96 9.38
CA ALA A 255 13.91 10.06 8.04
C ALA A 255 13.65 8.81 7.17
N TYR A 256 12.50 8.14 7.36
CA TYR A 256 12.06 6.94 6.62
C TYR A 256 13.00 5.73 6.72
N LYS A 257 13.83 5.65 7.77
CA LYS A 257 14.89 4.63 7.88
C LYS A 257 14.67 3.60 9.00
N ARG A 258 13.85 3.94 9.99
CA ARG A 258 13.70 3.12 11.20
C ARG A 258 12.53 2.15 11.11
N PHE A 259 11.42 2.57 10.55
CA PHE A 259 10.18 1.82 10.49
C PHE A 259 9.83 1.47 9.06
N LEU A 260 9.30 0.27 8.84
CA LEU A 260 8.56 -0.04 7.63
C LEU A 260 7.22 0.70 7.64
N HIS A 261 6.65 0.97 6.47
CA HIS A 261 5.41 1.73 6.36
C HIS A 261 4.28 1.14 7.22
N GLY A 262 4.03 -0.16 7.13
CA GLY A 262 2.99 -0.81 7.94
C GLY A 262 3.24 -0.74 9.44
N GLU A 263 4.51 -0.78 9.89
CA GLU A 263 4.87 -0.59 11.30
C GLU A 263 4.54 0.83 11.79
N ALA A 264 4.82 1.84 10.95
CA ALA A 264 4.47 3.23 11.26
C ALA A 264 2.95 3.44 11.26
N VAL A 265 2.23 2.81 10.32
CA VAL A 265 0.76 2.85 10.26
C VAL A 265 0.16 2.15 11.49
N ALA A 266 0.71 1.02 11.93
CA ALA A 266 0.25 0.33 13.14
C ALA A 266 0.37 1.22 14.39
N TRP A 267 1.52 1.88 14.57
CA TRP A 267 1.68 2.87 15.61
C TRP A 267 0.70 4.04 15.46
N GLY A 268 0.52 4.51 14.23
CA GLY A 268 -0.41 5.60 13.92
C GLY A 268 -1.88 5.23 14.15
N MET A 269 -2.28 3.98 13.93
CA MET A 269 -3.61 3.47 14.28
C MET A 269 -3.82 3.51 15.80
N ARG A 270 -2.82 3.10 16.62
CA ARG A 270 -2.90 3.22 18.07
C ARG A 270 -3.15 4.66 18.51
N ALA A 271 -2.40 5.63 17.96
CA ALA A 271 -2.60 7.05 18.25
C ALA A 271 -3.99 7.56 17.83
N ALA A 272 -4.50 7.11 16.67
CA ALA A 272 -5.84 7.47 16.21
C ALA A 272 -6.95 6.85 17.06
N ILE A 273 -6.77 5.64 17.59
CA ILE A 273 -7.70 4.98 18.52
C ILE A 273 -7.74 5.76 19.84
N TYR A 274 -6.60 6.07 20.45
CA TYR A 274 -6.54 6.88 21.67
C TYR A 274 -7.18 8.26 21.47
N LEU A 275 -6.93 8.90 20.31
CA LEU A 275 -7.56 10.19 20.01
C LEU A 275 -9.08 10.04 19.87
N GLY A 276 -9.55 8.97 19.23
CA GLY A 276 -10.97 8.65 19.09
C GLY A 276 -11.67 8.47 20.44
N GLU A 277 -11.03 7.77 21.38
CA GLU A 277 -11.53 7.58 22.74
C GLU A 277 -11.55 8.91 23.54
N MET A 278 -10.45 9.68 23.50
CA MET A 278 -10.35 10.98 24.19
C MET A 278 -11.36 12.01 23.67
N THR A 279 -11.74 11.91 22.40
CA THR A 279 -12.73 12.81 21.78
C THR A 279 -14.16 12.24 21.80
N GLY A 280 -14.37 11.08 22.42
CA GLY A 280 -15.69 10.45 22.56
C GLY A 280 -16.30 9.88 21.27
N HIS A 281 -15.46 9.62 20.23
CA HIS A 281 -15.93 9.03 18.97
C HIS A 281 -16.09 7.52 19.06
N VAL A 282 -15.27 6.85 19.85
CA VAL A 282 -15.26 5.39 20.01
C VAL A 282 -15.38 5.02 21.50
N SER A 283 -16.01 3.88 21.76
CA SER A 283 -16.12 3.33 23.12
C SER A 283 -14.77 2.81 23.64
N ALA A 284 -14.60 2.77 24.97
CA ALA A 284 -13.42 2.15 25.56
C ALA A 284 -13.31 0.65 25.25
N GLU A 285 -14.44 -0.05 25.12
CA GLU A 285 -14.51 -1.47 24.77
C GLU A 285 -13.95 -1.73 23.36
N ASP A 286 -14.49 -1.06 22.35
CA ASP A 286 -13.98 -1.15 20.97
C ASP A 286 -12.50 -0.72 20.86
N SER A 287 -12.10 0.31 21.64
CA SER A 287 -10.70 0.78 21.69
C SER A 287 -9.76 -0.33 22.16
N VAL A 288 -10.12 -1.03 23.24
CA VAL A 288 -9.32 -2.13 23.79
C VAL A 288 -9.21 -3.26 22.77
N GLU A 289 -10.31 -3.72 22.15
CA GLU A 289 -10.29 -4.78 21.15
C GLU A 289 -9.38 -4.42 19.94
N MET A 290 -9.47 -3.20 19.43
CA MET A 290 -8.63 -2.75 18.32
C MET A 290 -7.16 -2.69 18.70
N LEU A 291 -6.83 -2.17 19.90
CA LEU A 291 -5.45 -2.07 20.38
C LEU A 291 -4.84 -3.45 20.63
N GLU A 292 -5.60 -4.38 21.20
CA GLU A 292 -5.18 -5.77 21.44
C GLU A 292 -4.89 -6.47 20.11
N LEU A 293 -5.78 -6.39 19.13
CA LEU A 293 -5.54 -7.01 17.82
C LEU A 293 -4.26 -6.46 17.16
N ILE A 294 -4.03 -5.14 17.18
CA ILE A 294 -2.81 -4.53 16.65
C ILE A 294 -1.57 -5.07 17.36
N ALA A 295 -1.61 -5.18 18.69
CA ALA A 295 -0.47 -5.66 19.49
C ALA A 295 -0.15 -7.15 19.22
N GLU A 296 -1.17 -7.97 19.05
CA GLU A 296 -1.05 -9.42 18.83
C GLU A 296 -0.36 -9.81 17.51
N TYR A 297 -0.40 -8.91 16.52
CA TYR A 297 0.31 -9.09 15.24
C TYR A 297 1.75 -8.57 15.26
N GLY A 298 2.18 -8.01 16.42
CA GLY A 298 3.52 -7.50 16.64
C GLY A 298 4.67 -8.51 16.56
N PRO A 299 5.86 -8.08 16.93
CA PRO A 299 6.14 -6.79 17.58
C PRO A 299 6.19 -5.59 16.62
N ILE A 300 5.64 -4.45 17.05
CA ILE A 300 5.92 -3.15 16.44
C ILE A 300 7.25 -2.67 17.05
N PRO A 301 8.22 -2.24 16.23
CA PRO A 301 9.46 -1.69 16.78
C PRO A 301 9.20 -0.54 17.74
N PRO A 302 9.89 -0.48 18.90
CA PRO A 302 9.62 0.55 19.91
C PRO A 302 9.94 1.96 19.37
N VAL A 303 9.07 2.92 19.68
CA VAL A 303 9.21 4.34 19.28
C VAL A 303 9.99 5.12 20.35
N ASN A 304 11.15 4.59 20.78
CA ASN A 304 11.93 5.18 21.86
C ASN A 304 12.75 6.39 21.38
N GLY A 305 12.88 7.40 22.23
CA GLY A 305 13.76 8.55 22.00
C GLY A 305 13.20 9.60 21.03
N ILE A 306 11.90 9.53 20.69
CA ILE A 306 11.22 10.51 19.85
C ILE A 306 10.29 11.34 20.77
N PRO A 307 10.53 12.66 20.93
CA PRO A 307 9.63 13.51 21.67
C PRO A 307 8.25 13.59 20.99
N ALA A 308 7.19 13.51 21.79
CA ALA A 308 5.81 13.63 21.28
C ALA A 308 5.58 14.97 20.56
N GLU A 309 6.22 16.02 21.05
CA GLU A 309 6.15 17.38 20.48
C GLU A 309 6.70 17.44 19.05
N ASN A 310 7.77 16.69 18.76
CA ASN A 310 8.31 16.60 17.41
C ASN A 310 7.31 15.95 16.45
N LEU A 311 6.68 14.85 16.88
CA LEU A 311 5.65 14.17 16.10
C LEU A 311 4.44 15.08 15.86
N ALA A 312 3.98 15.80 16.89
CA ALA A 312 2.89 16.76 16.76
C ALA A 312 3.22 17.90 15.77
N ALA A 313 4.46 18.42 15.80
CA ALA A 313 4.91 19.44 14.85
C ALA A 313 4.91 18.94 13.39
N ARG A 314 5.23 17.66 13.15
CA ARG A 314 5.19 17.06 11.81
C ARG A 314 3.78 16.99 11.23
N LEU A 315 2.75 16.81 12.06
CA LEU A 315 1.36 16.73 11.60
C LEU A 315 0.90 17.99 10.86
N VAL A 316 1.37 19.16 11.28
CA VAL A 316 1.01 20.46 10.70
C VAL A 316 1.59 20.60 9.28
N HIS A 317 2.71 19.94 8.99
CA HIS A 317 3.41 19.99 7.70
C HIS A 317 2.98 18.88 6.72
N ASP A 318 2.10 17.95 7.13
CA ASP A 318 1.63 16.89 6.23
C ASP A 318 0.69 17.47 5.14
N LYS A 319 0.74 16.86 3.97
CA LYS A 319 -0.13 17.12 2.79
C LYS A 319 -1.62 17.05 3.07
N LYS A 320 -2.01 16.38 4.15
CA LYS A 320 -3.40 16.22 4.58
C LYS A 320 -3.98 17.47 5.22
N THR A 321 -3.18 18.55 5.29
CA THR A 321 -3.64 19.86 5.71
C THR A 321 -4.44 20.49 4.56
N VAL A 322 -5.74 20.45 4.63
CA VAL A 322 -6.62 21.20 3.73
C VAL A 322 -6.98 22.51 4.39
N GLN A 323 -6.67 23.62 3.75
CA GLN A 323 -6.91 24.98 4.29
C GLN A 323 -6.30 25.20 5.69
N GLY A 324 -5.13 24.63 5.96
CA GLY A 324 -4.43 24.81 7.24
C GLY A 324 -4.96 23.94 8.40
N LYS A 325 -5.89 23.00 8.15
CA LYS A 325 -6.42 22.10 9.17
C LYS A 325 -5.97 20.67 8.92
N VAL A 326 -5.47 20.01 9.96
CA VAL A 326 -5.17 18.57 9.95
C VAL A 326 -6.48 17.79 10.02
N HIS A 327 -6.60 16.77 9.17
CA HIS A 327 -7.72 15.85 9.18
C HIS A 327 -7.27 14.50 9.75
N PHE A 328 -8.01 14.00 10.72
CA PHE A 328 -7.80 12.69 11.34
C PHE A 328 -8.92 11.76 10.92
N VAL A 329 -8.58 10.52 10.59
CA VAL A 329 -9.54 9.43 10.50
C VAL A 329 -9.58 8.76 11.87
N LEU A 330 -10.74 8.79 12.53
CA LEU A 330 -10.93 8.26 13.88
C LEU A 330 -11.94 7.11 13.84
N PRO A 331 -11.77 6.05 14.65
CA PRO A 331 -12.75 4.98 14.73
C PRO A 331 -14.03 5.46 15.43
N VAL A 332 -15.17 4.94 14.96
CA VAL A 332 -16.48 5.07 15.61
C VAL A 332 -16.84 3.76 16.30
N ARG A 333 -16.58 2.67 15.62
CA ARG A 333 -16.66 1.28 16.10
C ARG A 333 -15.87 0.39 15.15
N ILE A 334 -15.71 -0.88 15.49
CA ILE A 334 -15.09 -1.84 14.58
C ILE A 334 -15.93 -1.93 13.29
N GLY A 335 -15.30 -1.67 12.16
CA GLY A 335 -15.92 -1.62 10.83
C GLY A 335 -16.42 -0.23 10.41
N GLU A 336 -16.21 0.82 11.22
CA GLU A 336 -16.67 2.17 10.89
C GLU A 336 -15.71 3.24 11.42
N VAL A 337 -15.39 4.21 10.57
CA VAL A 337 -14.54 5.37 10.90
C VAL A 337 -15.17 6.67 10.41
N THR A 338 -14.74 7.78 10.98
CA THR A 338 -15.13 9.13 10.57
C THR A 338 -13.93 10.02 10.34
N VAL A 339 -14.08 11.07 9.51
CA VAL A 339 -13.04 12.08 9.27
C VAL A 339 -13.34 13.31 10.12
N VAL A 340 -12.41 13.67 11.00
CA VAL A 340 -12.55 14.76 11.96
C VAL A 340 -11.46 15.81 11.72
N SER A 341 -11.81 17.08 11.86
CA SER A 341 -10.86 18.20 11.83
C SER A 341 -11.12 19.18 12.98
N GLY A 342 -10.13 20.00 13.31
CA GLY A 342 -10.27 20.99 14.38
C GLY A 342 -10.19 20.38 15.78
N VAL A 343 -9.51 19.24 15.91
CA VAL A 343 -9.22 18.64 17.22
C VAL A 343 -8.20 19.51 17.95
N GLU A 344 -8.39 19.68 19.25
CA GLU A 344 -7.48 20.46 20.11
C GLU A 344 -6.06 19.86 20.12
N ASP A 345 -5.04 20.68 19.92
CA ASP A 345 -3.63 20.27 19.91
C ASP A 345 -3.22 19.51 21.17
N LYS A 346 -3.80 19.86 22.32
CA LYS A 346 -3.58 19.18 23.60
C LYS A 346 -3.99 17.71 23.53
N LEU A 347 -5.18 17.40 23.00
CA LEU A 347 -5.66 16.02 22.88
C LEU A 347 -4.82 15.23 21.87
N VAL A 348 -4.42 15.85 20.77
CA VAL A 348 -3.52 15.24 19.80
C VAL A 348 -2.18 14.85 20.44
N LEU A 349 -1.61 15.74 21.25
CA LEU A 349 -0.35 15.48 21.95
C LEU A 349 -0.50 14.38 23.02
N GLU A 350 -1.62 14.36 23.76
CA GLU A 350 -1.92 13.29 24.73
C GLU A 350 -2.09 11.93 24.06
N ALA A 351 -2.77 11.86 22.90
CA ALA A 351 -2.92 10.64 22.12
C ALA A 351 -1.57 10.11 21.60
N ILE A 352 -0.70 10.99 21.11
CA ILE A 352 0.66 10.64 20.72
C ILE A 352 1.42 10.07 21.92
N ARG A 353 1.37 10.70 23.08
CA ARG A 353 2.04 10.22 24.31
C ARG A 353 1.52 8.85 24.74
N ALA A 354 0.21 8.62 24.69
CA ALA A 354 -0.39 7.32 24.99
C ALA A 354 0.09 6.22 24.03
N ALA A 355 0.30 6.55 22.76
CA ALA A 355 0.79 5.60 21.77
C ALA A 355 2.30 5.32 21.84
N LEU A 356 3.07 6.17 22.55
CA LEU A 356 4.52 5.98 22.75
C LEU A 356 4.85 4.98 23.88
N VAL A 357 3.89 4.67 24.73
CA VAL A 357 4.00 3.67 25.80
C VAL A 357 3.59 2.30 25.29
#